data_e2a974d8398399c8e443373f5af2938b
#
_entry.id   e2a974d8398399c8e443373f5af2938b
#
_cell.length_a   1.000
_cell.length_b   1.000
_cell.length_c   1.000
_cell.angle_alpha   90.00
_cell.angle_beta   90.00
_cell.angle_gamma   90.00
#
_symmetry.space_group_name_H-M   'P 1'
#
loop_
_entity.id
_entity.type
_entity.pdbx_description
1 polymer ?
#
loop_
_entity_poly.entity_id
_entity_poly.type
_entity_poly.pdbx_seq_one_letter_code
_entity_poly.pdbx_strand_id
1 'polypeptide(L)'
;MKSRPKYTAAAIGAALIGAAVSLPAIAGDVTTDRLVNSEREPGNWLNHHGNLEAHRFSGLDQINTKNVKKLKVAFTWAMGGTQGGGKDIIKWPFAGLEGTPVAEDGFLYITTGWGVVTKLDTRGGTPRMVWQYNPAPDPDYATTVACCGINN
;
A
#
# COMPACT_ATOMS: atom_id res chain seq x y z
N MET A 1 -74.71 -24.98 3.65
CA MET A 1 -73.25 -25.27 3.52
C MET A 1 -72.54 -23.94 3.35
N LYS A 2 -71.88 -23.43 4.41
CA LYS A 2 -71.12 -22.16 4.37
C LYS A 2 -69.66 -22.46 4.22
N SER A 3 -69.05 -22.02 3.13
CA SER A 3 -67.62 -22.12 2.85
C SER A 3 -66.80 -21.14 3.72
N ARG A 4 -65.76 -21.65 4.41
CA ARG A 4 -64.84 -20.84 5.21
C ARG A 4 -63.74 -20.28 4.30
N PRO A 5 -63.32 -19.01 4.47
CA PRO A 5 -62.20 -18.45 3.73
C PRO A 5 -60.87 -19.01 4.28
N LYS A 6 -59.96 -19.42 3.37
CA LYS A 6 -58.59 -19.79 3.64
C LYS A 6 -57.72 -18.55 3.76
N TYR A 7 -57.23 -18.26 4.94
CA TYR A 7 -56.23 -17.20 5.12
C TYR A 7 -54.83 -17.78 4.83
N THR A 8 -54.20 -17.32 3.79
CA THR A 8 -52.77 -17.53 3.52
C THR A 8 -51.96 -16.54 4.34
N ALA A 9 -51.19 -17.01 5.29
CA ALA A 9 -50.25 -16.18 6.01
C ALA A 9 -49.04 -15.90 5.11
N ALA A 10 -48.83 -14.65 4.75
CA ALA A 10 -47.63 -14.18 4.08
C ALA A 10 -46.52 -13.98 5.15
N ALA A 11 -45.50 -14.78 5.08
CA ALA A 11 -44.33 -14.61 5.91
C ALA A 11 -43.46 -13.45 5.35
N ILE A 12 -43.43 -12.32 6.06
CA ILE A 12 -42.54 -11.19 5.76
C ILE A 12 -41.18 -11.54 6.32
N GLY A 13 -40.26 -11.98 5.45
CA GLY A 13 -38.87 -12.15 5.78
C GLY A 13 -38.18 -10.79 5.91
N ALA A 14 -37.89 -10.36 7.12
CA ALA A 14 -37.04 -9.19 7.35
C ALA A 14 -35.58 -9.54 7.02
N ALA A 15 -35.10 -9.08 5.88
CA ALA A 15 -33.67 -9.13 5.56
C ALA A 15 -32.96 -8.06 6.40
N LEU A 16 -32.22 -8.51 7.42
CA LEU A 16 -31.29 -7.66 8.15
C LEU A 16 -30.07 -7.40 7.23
N ILE A 17 -30.08 -6.26 6.56
CA ILE A 17 -28.90 -5.74 5.88
C ILE A 17 -27.97 -5.22 6.99
N GLY A 18 -27.03 -6.06 7.40
CA GLY A 18 -25.95 -5.65 8.29
C GLY A 18 -25.07 -4.65 7.56
N ALA A 19 -25.20 -3.37 7.84
CA ALA A 19 -24.23 -2.38 7.44
C ALA A 19 -22.93 -2.68 8.19
N ALA A 20 -21.94 -3.23 7.48
CA ALA A 20 -20.59 -3.35 8.00
C ALA A 20 -20.06 -1.92 8.18
N VAL A 21 -20.04 -1.44 9.41
CA VAL A 21 -19.35 -0.20 9.78
C VAL A 21 -17.86 -0.51 9.66
N SER A 22 -17.24 -0.14 8.53
CA SER A 22 -15.79 -0.15 8.41
C SER A 22 -15.24 0.95 9.33
N LEU A 23 -14.77 0.55 10.50
CA LEU A 23 -13.95 1.43 11.32
C LEU A 23 -12.71 1.83 10.49
N PRO A 24 -12.28 3.10 10.56
CA PRO A 24 -11.03 3.48 9.93
C PRO A 24 -9.92 2.63 10.56
N ALA A 25 -9.30 1.76 9.79
CA ALA A 25 -8.12 1.06 10.24
C ALA A 25 -7.04 2.13 10.45
N ILE A 26 -6.70 2.39 11.70
CA ILE A 26 -5.49 3.12 12.04
C ILE A 26 -4.37 2.10 11.84
N ALA A 27 -3.37 2.44 11.01
CA ALA A 27 -2.19 1.61 10.89
C ALA A 27 -1.63 1.38 12.30
N GLY A 28 -1.49 0.12 12.70
CA GLY A 28 -0.94 -0.23 14.01
C GLY A 28 0.55 0.14 14.08
N ASP A 29 1.09 0.23 15.28
CA ASP A 29 2.53 0.42 15.42
C ASP A 29 3.28 -0.80 14.88
N VAL A 30 4.30 -0.59 14.08
CA VAL A 30 5.20 -1.65 13.61
C VAL A 30 6.16 -1.98 14.75
N THR A 31 5.81 -3.01 15.52
CA THR A 31 6.63 -3.49 16.63
C THR A 31 7.69 -4.49 16.18
N THR A 32 8.69 -4.72 17.02
CA THR A 32 9.70 -5.76 16.78
C THR A 32 9.05 -7.14 16.65
N ASP A 33 8.01 -7.44 17.44
CA ASP A 33 7.29 -8.71 17.35
C ASP A 33 6.63 -8.91 15.98
N ARG A 34 6.00 -7.87 15.42
CA ARG A 34 5.42 -7.92 14.08
C ARG A 34 6.48 -8.12 12.99
N LEU A 35 7.65 -7.51 13.12
CA LEU A 35 8.74 -7.67 12.16
C LEU A 35 9.34 -9.08 12.20
N VAL A 36 9.57 -9.63 13.40
CA VAL A 36 10.12 -10.98 13.60
C VAL A 36 9.14 -12.06 13.14
N ASN A 37 7.84 -11.85 13.35
CA ASN A 37 6.77 -12.80 13.02
C ASN A 37 5.94 -12.33 11.81
N SER A 38 6.56 -11.69 10.83
CA SER A 38 5.87 -11.10 9.67
C SER A 38 5.05 -12.12 8.86
N GLU A 39 5.39 -13.40 8.91
CA GLU A 39 4.63 -14.47 8.26
C GLU A 39 3.22 -14.67 8.85
N ARG A 40 2.94 -14.16 10.06
CA ARG A 40 1.59 -14.16 10.65
C ARG A 40 0.67 -13.12 10.03
N GLU A 41 1.24 -12.17 9.32
CA GLU A 41 0.54 -11.07 8.65
C GLU A 41 0.80 -11.07 7.14
N PRO A 42 0.46 -12.12 6.39
CA PRO A 42 0.86 -12.27 4.98
C PRO A 42 0.30 -11.17 4.06
N GLY A 43 -0.71 -10.41 4.52
CA GLY A 43 -1.25 -9.25 3.82
C GLY A 43 -0.42 -7.98 3.97
N ASN A 44 0.56 -7.99 4.87
CA ASN A 44 1.45 -6.89 5.14
C ASN A 44 2.86 -7.17 4.60
N TRP A 45 3.59 -6.11 4.25
CA TRP A 45 4.99 -6.17 3.81
C TRP A 45 5.77 -5.12 4.59
N LEU A 46 6.13 -5.47 5.84
CA LEU A 46 6.57 -4.51 6.86
C LEU A 46 8.05 -4.12 6.77
N ASN A 47 8.82 -4.80 5.95
CA ASN A 47 10.22 -4.44 5.71
C ASN A 47 10.63 -4.67 4.24
N HIS A 48 11.81 -4.20 3.87
CA HIS A 48 12.34 -4.23 2.50
C HIS A 48 12.28 -5.62 1.83
N HIS A 49 12.51 -6.69 2.58
CA HIS A 49 12.55 -8.05 2.05
C HIS A 49 11.35 -8.92 2.43
N GLY A 50 10.32 -8.35 3.06
CA GLY A 50 9.16 -9.05 3.56
C GLY A 50 9.37 -9.66 4.94
N ASN A 51 10.51 -10.28 5.19
CA ASN A 51 10.93 -10.78 6.50
C ASN A 51 12.42 -10.48 6.77
N LEU A 52 12.86 -10.71 8.00
CA LEU A 52 14.26 -10.44 8.41
C LEU A 52 15.27 -11.41 7.80
N GLU A 53 14.85 -12.59 7.35
CA GLU A 53 15.68 -13.56 6.62
C GLU A 53 15.81 -13.21 5.13
N ALA A 54 15.21 -12.12 4.68
CA ALA A 54 15.28 -11.66 3.30
C ALA A 54 14.74 -12.65 2.26
N HIS A 55 13.72 -13.43 2.61
CA HIS A 55 13.16 -14.45 1.73
C HIS A 55 12.45 -13.88 0.50
N ARG A 56 11.93 -12.63 0.56
CA ARG A 56 11.16 -11.98 -0.52
C ARG A 56 10.00 -12.84 -1.01
N PHE A 57 9.39 -13.59 -0.09
CA PHE A 57 8.31 -14.52 -0.37
C PHE A 57 7.03 -14.04 0.29
N SER A 58 5.91 -14.11 -0.43
CA SER A 58 4.57 -13.85 0.10
C SER A 58 3.82 -15.18 0.24
N GLY A 59 3.22 -15.41 1.40
CA GLY A 59 2.32 -16.54 1.65
C GLY A 59 0.92 -16.36 1.07
N LEU A 60 0.63 -15.24 0.37
CA LEU A 60 -0.63 -15.01 -0.29
C LEU A 60 -0.80 -15.91 -1.51
N ASP A 61 -2.01 -16.46 -1.72
CA ASP A 61 -2.33 -17.40 -2.82
C ASP A 61 -3.44 -16.91 -3.77
N GLN A 62 -3.94 -15.68 -3.55
CA GLN A 62 -4.98 -15.10 -4.40
C GLN A 62 -4.53 -14.99 -5.86
N ILE A 63 -3.23 -14.79 -6.10
CA ILE A 63 -2.63 -14.81 -7.43
C ILE A 63 -1.90 -16.14 -7.60
N ASN A 64 -2.28 -16.90 -8.62
CA ASN A 64 -1.74 -18.22 -8.88
C ASN A 64 -1.68 -18.52 -10.39
N THR A 65 -1.19 -19.68 -10.76
CA THR A 65 -1.01 -20.08 -12.16
C THR A 65 -2.29 -20.08 -13.00
N LYS A 66 -3.47 -20.19 -12.36
CA LYS A 66 -4.77 -20.21 -13.04
C LYS A 66 -5.30 -18.81 -13.36
N ASN A 67 -4.89 -17.80 -12.61
CA ASN A 67 -5.44 -16.44 -12.71
C ASN A 67 -4.40 -15.35 -13.00
N VAL A 68 -3.12 -15.61 -12.91
CA VAL A 68 -2.05 -14.62 -13.15
C VAL A 68 -2.16 -13.92 -14.51
N LYS A 69 -2.62 -14.63 -15.55
CA LYS A 69 -2.84 -14.04 -16.87
C LYS A 69 -4.01 -13.05 -16.94
N LYS A 70 -4.85 -13.00 -15.90
CA LYS A 70 -5.99 -12.10 -15.79
C LYS A 70 -5.67 -10.83 -15.00
N LEU A 71 -4.44 -10.68 -14.54
CA LEU A 71 -4.01 -9.47 -13.81
C LEU A 71 -4.21 -8.24 -14.69
N LYS A 72 -4.69 -7.19 -14.04
CA LYS A 72 -4.87 -5.86 -14.64
C LYS A 72 -4.24 -4.83 -13.72
N VAL A 73 -3.81 -3.72 -14.30
CA VAL A 73 -3.38 -2.56 -13.52
C VAL A 73 -4.58 -2.05 -12.72
N ALA A 74 -4.47 -2.06 -11.39
CA ALA A 74 -5.51 -1.54 -10.51
C ALA A 74 -5.48 -0.02 -10.47
N PHE A 75 -4.29 0.55 -10.38
CA PHE A 75 -4.06 2.00 -10.42
C PHE A 75 -2.62 2.31 -10.81
N THR A 76 -2.37 3.57 -11.11
CA THR A 76 -1.05 4.15 -11.25
C THR A 76 -0.96 5.38 -10.35
N TRP A 77 0.22 5.65 -9.80
CA TRP A 77 0.47 6.81 -8.97
C TRP A 77 1.69 7.57 -9.49
N ALA A 78 1.53 8.87 -9.75
CA ALA A 78 2.64 9.73 -10.14
C ALA A 78 3.41 10.14 -8.89
N MET A 79 4.63 9.67 -8.74
CA MET A 79 5.47 9.92 -7.57
C MET A 79 6.25 11.26 -7.64
N GLY A 80 6.12 11.96 -8.73
CA GLY A 80 6.92 13.14 -9.02
C GLY A 80 8.18 12.83 -9.82
N GLY A 81 8.98 13.86 -10.05
CA GLY A 81 10.20 13.71 -10.85
C GLY A 81 11.37 13.16 -10.03
N THR A 82 12.27 12.52 -10.73
CA THR A 82 13.55 12.05 -10.18
C THR A 82 14.65 13.12 -10.31
N GLN A 83 14.28 14.34 -10.68
CA GLN A 83 15.24 15.41 -10.86
C GLN A 83 15.80 15.84 -9.51
N GLY A 84 17.10 15.66 -9.34
CA GLY A 84 17.84 16.38 -8.33
C GLY A 84 17.71 17.88 -8.56
N GLY A 85 17.17 18.60 -7.58
CA GLY A 85 17.27 20.07 -7.59
C GLY A 85 18.71 20.44 -7.27
N GLY A 86 19.33 21.29 -8.06
CA GLY A 86 20.67 21.82 -7.82
C GLY A 86 21.22 22.45 -9.08
N LYS A 87 22.26 23.27 -8.91
CA LYS A 87 22.88 23.96 -10.02
C LYS A 87 23.55 23.01 -11.02
N ASP A 88 23.84 21.78 -10.60
CA ASP A 88 24.55 20.77 -11.39
C ASP A 88 23.62 19.64 -11.87
N ILE A 89 22.39 19.96 -12.25
CA ILE A 89 21.43 19.02 -12.86
C ILE A 89 22.04 18.20 -14.00
N ILE A 90 23.06 18.76 -14.68
CA ILE A 90 23.81 18.10 -15.76
C ILE A 90 24.78 17.05 -15.21
N LYS A 91 25.26 17.21 -13.98
CA LYS A 91 26.23 16.31 -13.36
C LYS A 91 25.57 15.04 -12.79
N TRP A 92 24.31 15.17 -12.35
CA TRP A 92 23.56 14.09 -11.71
C TRP A 92 22.11 14.06 -12.25
N PRO A 93 21.93 13.77 -13.56
CA PRO A 93 20.62 13.88 -14.19
C PRO A 93 19.63 12.77 -13.76
N PHE A 94 20.09 11.78 -13.00
CA PHE A 94 19.30 10.60 -12.71
C PHE A 94 19.25 10.34 -11.20
N ALA A 95 18.09 10.53 -10.60
CA ALA A 95 17.75 9.87 -9.35
C ALA A 95 17.09 8.52 -9.70
N GLY A 96 17.69 7.42 -9.28
CA GLY A 96 17.07 6.09 -9.40
C GLY A 96 15.94 5.93 -8.41
N LEU A 97 14.89 5.25 -8.80
CA LEU A 97 13.82 4.77 -7.92
C LEU A 97 14.10 3.30 -7.67
N GLU A 98 14.76 2.99 -6.58
CA GLU A 98 15.17 1.62 -6.22
C GLU A 98 14.52 1.14 -4.92
N GLY A 99 13.74 2.01 -4.26
CA GLY A 99 13.06 1.70 -3.01
C GLY A 99 12.01 0.61 -3.17
N THR A 100 12.01 -0.35 -2.25
CA THR A 100 10.93 -1.31 -2.13
C THR A 100 9.79 -0.69 -1.32
N PRO A 101 8.56 -0.61 -1.85
CA PRO A 101 7.43 -0.14 -1.09
C PRO A 101 7.16 -1.01 0.12
N VAL A 102 6.81 -0.39 1.25
CA VAL A 102 6.33 -1.06 2.45
C VAL A 102 4.81 -0.97 2.48
N ALA A 103 4.15 -2.07 2.84
CA ALA A 103 2.68 -2.15 2.89
C ALA A 103 2.22 -2.56 4.28
N GLU A 104 1.24 -1.84 4.83
CA GLU A 104 0.63 -2.11 6.11
C GLU A 104 -0.86 -1.74 6.10
N ASP A 105 -1.72 -2.72 6.41
CA ASP A 105 -3.16 -2.55 6.61
C ASP A 105 -3.86 -1.75 5.49
N GLY A 106 -3.43 -2.01 4.24
CA GLY A 106 -3.94 -1.35 3.04
C GLY A 106 -3.37 0.05 2.80
N PHE A 107 -2.36 0.46 3.56
CA PHE A 107 -1.53 1.62 3.25
C PHE A 107 -0.26 1.19 2.54
N LEU A 108 0.21 2.04 1.65
CA LEU A 108 1.46 1.86 0.93
C LEU A 108 2.39 3.02 1.25
N TYR A 109 3.60 2.71 1.66
CA TYR A 109 4.65 3.68 1.93
C TYR A 109 5.70 3.57 0.83
N ILE A 110 5.93 4.68 0.16
CA ILE A 110 6.81 4.73 -1.00
C ILE A 110 7.84 5.83 -0.75
N THR A 111 9.09 5.53 -1.05
CA THR A 111 10.17 6.53 -1.04
C THR A 111 10.54 6.91 -2.46
N THR A 112 10.86 8.18 -2.67
CA THR A 112 11.38 8.67 -3.94
C THR A 112 12.83 9.11 -3.78
N GLY A 113 13.48 9.42 -4.86
CA GLY A 113 14.78 10.09 -4.81
C GLY A 113 14.73 11.29 -3.85
N TRP A 114 15.83 11.56 -3.18
CA TRP A 114 15.97 12.65 -2.18
C TRP A 114 15.22 12.40 -0.86
N GLY A 115 14.85 11.15 -0.59
CA GLY A 115 14.28 10.75 0.70
C GLY A 115 12.85 11.24 0.96
N VAL A 116 12.11 11.64 -0.08
CA VAL A 116 10.70 11.97 0.07
C VAL A 116 9.92 10.69 0.35
N VAL A 117 9.14 10.66 1.43
CA VAL A 117 8.29 9.53 1.81
C VAL A 117 6.83 9.90 1.61
N THR A 118 6.10 9.05 0.91
CA THR A 118 4.66 9.22 0.67
C THR A 118 3.88 8.05 1.23
N LYS A 119 2.84 8.35 2.03
CA LYS A 119 1.84 7.37 2.48
C LYS A 119 0.59 7.47 1.63
N LEU A 120 0.21 6.35 1.02
CA LEU A 120 -1.02 6.21 0.23
C LEU A 120 -2.01 5.29 0.95
N ASP A 121 -3.29 5.65 0.94
CA ASP A 121 -4.40 4.77 1.27
C ASP A 121 -4.87 4.08 -0.02
N THR A 122 -4.77 2.75 -0.10
CA THR A 122 -5.14 1.97 -1.28
C THR A 122 -6.42 1.17 -1.09
N ARG A 123 -7.07 1.26 0.08
CA ARG A 123 -8.23 0.43 0.45
C ARG A 123 -9.48 0.68 -0.37
N GLY A 124 -9.63 1.84 -0.96
CA GLY A 124 -10.79 2.21 -1.77
C GLY A 124 -10.69 1.91 -3.26
N GLY A 125 -9.65 1.20 -3.70
CA GLY A 125 -9.39 0.91 -5.12
C GLY A 125 -8.78 2.09 -5.90
N THR A 126 -9.06 3.33 -5.50
CA THR A 126 -8.38 4.54 -6.00
C THR A 126 -7.44 5.03 -4.91
N PRO A 127 -6.14 5.10 -5.16
CA PRO A 127 -5.17 5.51 -4.16
C PRO A 127 -5.38 6.98 -3.79
N ARG A 128 -5.21 7.29 -2.52
CA ARG A 128 -5.30 8.64 -2.00
C ARG A 128 -4.09 8.93 -1.13
N MET A 129 -3.42 10.04 -1.37
CA MET A 129 -2.33 10.49 -0.52
C MET A 129 -2.87 10.85 0.86
N VAL A 130 -2.30 10.23 1.90
CA VAL A 130 -2.62 10.53 3.30
C VAL A 130 -1.71 11.65 3.78
N TRP A 131 -0.40 11.49 3.56
CA TRP A 131 0.61 12.50 3.84
C TRP A 131 1.85 12.27 2.99
N GLN A 132 2.69 13.27 2.94
CA GLN A 132 4.01 13.22 2.34
C GLN A 132 4.98 13.94 3.26
N TYR A 133 6.13 13.33 3.49
CA TYR A 133 7.26 13.94 4.17
C TYR A 133 8.35 14.24 3.15
N ASN A 134 8.83 15.47 3.14
CA ASN A 134 9.97 15.88 2.32
C ASN A 134 11.06 16.43 3.25
N PRO A 135 12.21 15.75 3.36
CA PRO A 135 13.32 16.23 4.18
C PRO A 135 13.95 17.52 3.64
N ALA A 136 13.64 17.88 2.40
CA ALA A 136 14.20 19.05 1.71
C ALA A 136 15.72 19.14 1.86
N PRO A 137 16.48 18.09 1.48
CA PRO A 137 17.93 18.12 1.60
C PRO A 137 18.48 19.25 0.76
N ASP A 138 19.58 19.86 1.23
CA ASP A 138 20.32 20.83 0.43
C ASP A 138 20.83 20.15 -0.86
N PRO A 139 20.35 20.55 -2.04
CA PRO A 139 20.69 19.88 -3.29
C PRO A 139 22.18 19.97 -3.64
N ASP A 140 22.83 21.06 -3.26
CA ASP A 140 24.26 21.26 -3.53
C ASP A 140 25.13 20.35 -2.62
N TYR A 141 24.66 20.10 -1.39
CA TYR A 141 25.33 19.19 -0.46
C TYR A 141 25.00 17.71 -0.72
N ALA A 142 23.73 17.41 -0.96
CA ALA A 142 23.28 16.02 -1.14
C ALA A 142 24.02 15.31 -2.30
N THR A 143 24.35 16.04 -3.37
CA THR A 143 25.12 15.51 -4.50
C THR A 143 26.56 15.18 -4.18
N THR A 144 27.11 15.69 -3.06
CA THR A 144 28.49 15.42 -2.64
C THR A 144 28.63 14.21 -1.73
N VAL A 145 27.55 13.81 -1.05
CA VAL A 145 27.57 12.72 -0.04
C VAL A 145 26.97 11.40 -0.54
N ALA A 146 26.11 11.46 -1.58
CA ALA A 146 25.52 10.26 -2.18
C ALA A 146 25.51 10.36 -3.69
N CYS A 147 25.91 9.31 -4.38
CA CYS A 147 25.65 9.21 -5.79
C CYS A 147 24.13 9.10 -6.00
N CYS A 148 23.59 9.78 -6.96
CA CYS A 148 22.37 9.36 -7.66
C CYS A 148 21.03 9.70 -7.01
N GLY A 149 20.93 10.32 -5.85
CA GLY A 149 19.62 10.54 -5.19
C GLY A 149 18.82 9.25 -5.05
N ILE A 150 19.52 8.14 -4.83
CA ILE A 150 18.93 6.81 -4.64
C ILE A 150 18.31 6.74 -3.27
N ASN A 151 17.20 6.04 -3.17
CA ASN A 151 16.55 5.68 -1.93
C ASN A 151 16.33 4.17 -1.87
N ASN A 152 16.64 3.61 -0.75
CA ASN A 152 16.34 2.22 -0.41
C ASN A 152 15.30 2.17 0.70
#